data_5d2fa68cb6179358cbd9075e705c6c99
#
_entry.id   5d2fa68cb6179358cbd9075e705c6c99
#
_cell.length_a   1.000
_cell.length_b   1.000
_cell.length_c   1.000
_cell.angle_alpha   90.00
_cell.angle_beta   90.00
_cell.angle_gamma   90.00
#
_symmetry.space_group_name_H-M   'P 1'
#
loop_
_entity.id
_entity.type
_entity.pdbx_description
1 polymer ?
#
loop_
_entity_poly.entity_id
_entity_poly.type
_entity_poly.pdbx_seq_one_letter_code
_entity_poly.pdbx_strand_id
1 'polypeptide(L)'
;MIFIFLAMSTGCNGSIPIVPEINPNPSVNPDNSTVSYVIVSADSSTIKINQSLQFVVKGYNSDDEWVILDKSKIKLWNWSTLGCPDCFEGFINLSPKSGSLTTTFSCGMTGTFYIVAYYQENPIDGYITDFTEVKVVN
;
A
#
# COMPACT_ATOMS: atom_id res chain seq x y z
N MET A 1 24.08 -29.25 69.41
CA MET A 1 23.20 -28.15 69.12
C MET A 1 23.33 -27.89 67.65
N ILE A 2 22.45 -28.46 66.85
CA ILE A 2 22.50 -28.43 65.35
C ILE A 2 21.42 -27.45 64.86
N PHE A 3 21.83 -26.34 64.22
CA PHE A 3 20.95 -25.41 63.59
C PHE A 3 20.75 -25.83 62.16
N ILE A 4 19.49 -26.22 61.83
CA ILE A 4 19.07 -26.47 60.48
C ILE A 4 18.53 -25.16 59.91
N PHE A 5 19.21 -24.60 58.90
CA PHE A 5 18.71 -23.47 58.12
C PHE A 5 17.79 -24.01 57.05
N LEU A 6 16.51 -23.68 57.17
CA LEU A 6 15.52 -23.93 56.13
C LEU A 6 15.55 -22.75 55.15
N ALA A 7 16.09 -22.95 53.96
CA ALA A 7 16.06 -21.98 52.89
C ALA A 7 14.67 -22.03 52.21
N MET A 8 13.84 -21.01 52.43
CA MET A 8 12.62 -20.79 51.66
C MET A 8 12.99 -20.15 50.32
N SER A 9 12.87 -20.94 49.25
CA SER A 9 12.89 -20.41 47.88
C SER A 9 11.54 -19.83 47.56
N THR A 10 11.41 -18.51 47.59
CA THR A 10 10.25 -17.81 46.99
C THR A 10 10.43 -17.81 45.50
N GLY A 11 9.71 -18.71 44.83
CA GLY A 11 9.59 -18.69 43.38
C GLY A 11 8.76 -17.47 42.92
N CYS A 12 9.44 -16.52 42.32
CA CYS A 12 8.78 -15.48 41.55
C CYS A 12 8.19 -16.10 40.27
N ASN A 13 6.91 -16.47 40.32
CA ASN A 13 6.15 -16.71 39.09
C ASN A 13 5.86 -15.37 38.45
N GLY A 14 6.84 -14.84 37.72
CA GLY A 14 6.62 -13.77 36.77
C GLY A 14 5.89 -14.33 35.58
N SER A 15 4.54 -14.19 35.53
CA SER A 15 3.79 -14.36 34.31
C SER A 15 4.27 -13.29 33.32
N ILE A 16 4.98 -13.74 32.29
CA ILE A 16 5.32 -12.90 31.15
C ILE A 16 3.97 -12.48 30.54
N PRO A 17 3.67 -11.18 30.43
CA PRO A 17 2.49 -10.76 29.72
C PRO A 17 2.61 -11.26 28.27
N ILE A 18 1.67 -12.11 27.86
CA ILE A 18 1.54 -12.53 26.48
C ILE A 18 1.12 -11.28 25.73
N VAL A 19 2.10 -10.64 25.09
CA VAL A 19 1.82 -9.61 24.08
C VAL A 19 1.04 -10.33 22.99
N PRO A 20 -0.19 -9.93 22.67
CA PRO A 20 -0.90 -10.53 21.54
C PRO A 20 -0.02 -10.31 20.32
N GLU A 21 0.42 -11.41 19.73
CA GLU A 21 1.11 -11.38 18.45
C GLU A 21 0.16 -10.73 17.46
N ILE A 22 0.41 -9.46 17.13
CA ILE A 22 -0.30 -8.79 16.06
C ILE A 22 0.18 -9.52 14.82
N ASN A 23 -0.62 -10.50 14.39
CA ASN A 23 -0.38 -11.21 13.13
C ASN A 23 -0.43 -10.15 12.01
N PRO A 24 0.70 -9.69 11.45
CA PRO A 24 0.70 -8.66 10.43
C PRO A 24 0.25 -9.20 9.07
N ASN A 25 -0.14 -10.46 9.04
CA ASN A 25 -0.59 -11.12 7.83
C ASN A 25 -2.07 -11.41 7.97
N PRO A 26 -2.97 -10.54 7.45
CA PRO A 26 -4.36 -10.92 7.30
C PRO A 26 -4.36 -12.25 6.55
N SER A 27 -5.13 -13.21 7.02
CA SER A 27 -5.22 -14.55 6.44
C SER A 27 -5.43 -14.41 4.94
N VAL A 28 -4.36 -14.69 4.20
CA VAL A 28 -4.41 -14.75 2.75
C VAL A 28 -5.26 -15.97 2.43
N ASN A 29 -6.49 -15.74 2.06
CA ASN A 29 -7.29 -16.81 1.46
C ASN A 29 -6.84 -16.92 0.00
N PRO A 30 -6.09 -17.97 -0.40
CA PRO A 30 -5.57 -18.09 -1.76
C PRO A 30 -6.65 -18.50 -2.77
N ASP A 31 -7.86 -18.76 -2.33
CA ASP A 31 -8.91 -19.33 -3.15
C ASP A 31 -9.86 -18.24 -3.71
N ASN A 32 -9.67 -17.95 -5.01
CA ASN A 32 -10.70 -17.47 -5.96
C ASN A 32 -11.57 -16.26 -5.55
N SER A 33 -11.15 -15.43 -4.63
CA SER A 33 -11.89 -14.20 -4.36
C SER A 33 -11.64 -13.20 -5.50
N THR A 34 -12.70 -12.95 -6.27
CA THR A 34 -12.72 -11.94 -7.32
C THR A 34 -12.40 -10.56 -6.72
N VAL A 35 -11.53 -9.82 -7.37
CA VAL A 35 -11.25 -8.43 -6.98
C VAL A 35 -12.46 -7.57 -7.30
N SER A 36 -13.04 -6.96 -6.27
CA SER A 36 -14.20 -6.06 -6.41
C SER A 36 -13.80 -4.60 -6.56
N TYR A 37 -12.75 -4.21 -5.84
CA TYR A 37 -12.18 -2.86 -5.96
C TYR A 37 -10.70 -2.85 -5.60
N VAL A 38 -10.02 -1.79 -5.97
CA VAL A 38 -8.62 -1.54 -5.62
C VAL A 38 -8.51 -0.22 -4.86
N ILE A 39 -7.46 -0.07 -4.05
CA ILE A 39 -7.12 1.18 -3.36
C ILE A 39 -5.67 1.54 -3.70
N VAL A 40 -5.48 2.76 -4.20
CA VAL A 40 -4.16 3.36 -4.43
C VAL A 40 -3.78 4.19 -3.21
N SER A 41 -2.61 3.95 -2.66
CA SER A 41 -2.13 4.66 -1.48
C SER A 41 -0.64 4.96 -1.54
N ALA A 42 -0.20 5.94 -0.76
CA ALA A 42 1.19 6.28 -0.50
C ALA A 42 1.35 6.70 0.96
N ASP A 43 2.59 6.76 1.45
CA ASP A 43 2.90 7.13 2.83
C ASP A 43 2.70 8.65 3.09
N SER A 44 2.58 9.44 2.04
CA SER A 44 2.36 10.88 2.12
C SER A 44 1.45 11.33 0.97
N SER A 45 0.70 12.39 1.21
CA SER A 45 -0.05 13.12 0.18
C SER A 45 0.69 14.38 -0.30
N THR A 46 1.87 14.68 0.22
CA THR A 46 2.63 15.88 -0.14
C THR A 46 4.11 15.56 -0.26
N ILE A 47 4.75 16.03 -1.33
CA ILE A 47 6.19 15.96 -1.57
C ILE A 47 6.73 17.31 -2.02
N LYS A 48 8.04 17.50 -1.89
CA LYS A 48 8.73 18.64 -2.49
C LYS A 48 9.10 18.38 -3.95
N ILE A 49 9.32 19.44 -4.70
CA ILE A 49 9.88 19.37 -6.07
C ILE A 49 11.10 18.44 -6.10
N ASN A 50 11.15 17.59 -7.10
CA ASN A 50 12.21 16.60 -7.35
C ASN A 50 12.35 15.50 -6.28
N GLN A 51 11.47 15.45 -5.30
CA GLN A 51 11.36 14.27 -4.44
C GLN A 51 10.51 13.19 -5.12
N SER A 52 10.76 11.95 -4.73
CA SER A 52 10.01 10.80 -5.21
C SER A 52 9.10 10.26 -4.12
N LEU A 53 7.92 9.77 -4.53
CA LEU A 53 6.96 9.10 -3.67
C LEU A 53 6.54 7.78 -4.31
N GLN A 54 6.53 6.72 -3.51
CA GLN A 54 6.06 5.42 -3.97
C GLN A 54 4.57 5.27 -3.70
N PHE A 55 3.86 4.76 -4.70
CA PHE A 55 2.45 4.40 -4.63
C PHE A 55 2.30 2.89 -4.70
N VAL A 56 1.32 2.37 -3.99
CA VAL A 56 0.98 0.95 -3.93
C VAL A 56 -0.49 0.80 -4.22
N VAL A 57 -0.85 -0.22 -5.02
CA VAL A 57 -2.23 -0.64 -5.21
C VAL A 57 -2.48 -1.91 -4.42
N LYS A 58 -3.61 -1.95 -3.70
CA LYS A 58 -4.11 -3.12 -2.96
C LYS A 58 -5.49 -3.47 -3.47
N GLY A 59 -5.81 -4.77 -3.50
CA GLY A 59 -7.11 -5.27 -3.92
C GLY A 59 -7.95 -5.74 -2.75
N TYR A 60 -9.26 -5.67 -2.94
CA TYR A 60 -10.27 -6.12 -1.97
C TYR A 60 -11.40 -6.83 -2.69
N ASN A 61 -12.00 -7.81 -2.02
CA ASN A 61 -13.23 -8.46 -2.46
C ASN A 61 -14.48 -7.67 -2.03
N SER A 62 -15.66 -8.20 -2.30
CA SER A 62 -16.94 -7.59 -1.92
C SER A 62 -17.19 -7.53 -0.40
N ASP A 63 -16.45 -8.31 0.38
CA ASP A 63 -16.57 -8.39 1.84
C ASP A 63 -15.50 -7.54 2.54
N ASP A 64 -14.82 -6.65 1.81
CA ASP A 64 -13.73 -5.79 2.28
C ASP A 64 -12.48 -6.56 2.75
N GLU A 65 -12.36 -7.82 2.36
CA GLU A 65 -11.19 -8.62 2.66
C GLU A 65 -10.09 -8.37 1.63
N TRP A 66 -8.85 -8.30 2.12
CA TRP A 66 -7.69 -8.11 1.26
C TRP A 66 -7.48 -9.32 0.33
N VAL A 67 -7.23 -9.04 -0.95
CA VAL A 67 -6.99 -10.01 -2.02
C VAL A 67 -5.62 -9.77 -2.63
N ILE A 68 -4.87 -10.83 -2.89
CA ILE A 68 -3.60 -10.74 -3.61
C ILE A 68 -3.88 -10.39 -5.07
N LEU A 69 -3.40 -9.22 -5.49
CA LEU A 69 -3.48 -8.80 -6.89
C LEU A 69 -2.38 -9.47 -7.74
N ASP A 70 -2.75 -9.86 -8.94
CA ASP A 70 -1.78 -10.24 -9.96
C ASP A 70 -1.20 -8.98 -10.62
N LYS A 71 0.09 -8.76 -10.42
CA LYS A 71 0.79 -7.59 -11.00
C LYS A 71 0.69 -7.51 -12.53
N SER A 72 0.56 -8.64 -13.22
CA SER A 72 0.43 -8.66 -14.69
C SER A 72 -0.90 -8.06 -15.17
N LYS A 73 -1.89 -7.96 -14.28
CA LYS A 73 -3.21 -7.38 -14.52
C LYS A 73 -3.26 -5.86 -14.28
N ILE A 74 -2.19 -5.25 -13.77
CA ILE A 74 -2.02 -3.79 -13.82
C ILE A 74 -1.67 -3.43 -15.26
N LYS A 75 -2.63 -2.82 -15.95
CA LYS A 75 -2.47 -2.44 -17.36
C LYS A 75 -1.83 -1.10 -17.53
N LEU A 76 -2.13 -0.18 -16.63
CA LEU A 76 -1.59 1.17 -16.65
C LEU A 76 -1.55 1.78 -15.26
N TRP A 77 -0.43 2.35 -14.90
CA TRP A 77 -0.32 3.43 -13.96
C TRP A 77 -0.26 4.74 -14.73
N ASN A 78 -1.07 5.72 -14.34
CA ASN A 78 -1.08 7.01 -15.00
C ASN A 78 -1.13 8.13 -13.98
N TRP A 79 -0.93 9.35 -14.46
CA TRP A 79 -1.15 10.57 -13.68
C TRP A 79 -2.10 11.49 -14.42
N SER A 80 -2.81 12.34 -13.70
CA SER A 80 -3.65 13.37 -14.27
C SER A 80 -3.57 14.65 -13.44
N THR A 81 -3.96 15.77 -14.04
CA THR A 81 -4.17 17.04 -13.35
C THR A 81 -5.51 17.62 -13.75
N LEU A 82 -6.08 18.45 -12.88
CA LEU A 82 -7.25 19.23 -13.24
C LEU A 82 -6.82 20.40 -14.14
N GLY A 83 -7.19 20.35 -15.42
CA GLY A 83 -7.14 21.51 -16.30
C GLY A 83 -6.19 21.44 -17.49
N CYS A 84 -5.03 20.84 -17.40
CA CYS A 84 -4.12 20.71 -18.54
C CYS A 84 -3.24 19.46 -18.45
N PRO A 85 -3.71 18.30 -18.93
CA PRO A 85 -2.95 17.05 -18.86
C PRO A 85 -1.62 17.12 -19.63
N ASP A 86 -1.56 17.84 -20.74
CA ASP A 86 -0.36 17.89 -21.60
C ASP A 86 0.65 18.97 -21.17
N CYS A 87 0.28 19.91 -20.28
CA CYS A 87 1.14 21.02 -19.88
C CYS A 87 2.36 20.59 -19.06
N PHE A 88 2.41 19.35 -18.60
CA PHE A 88 3.39 18.86 -17.64
C PHE A 88 4.23 17.70 -18.17
N GLU A 89 4.07 17.34 -19.45
CA GLU A 89 4.93 16.37 -20.08
C GLU A 89 6.41 16.82 -19.99
N GLY A 90 7.27 15.90 -19.56
CA GLY A 90 8.70 16.18 -19.34
C GLY A 90 9.06 16.60 -17.92
N PHE A 91 8.12 17.05 -17.11
CA PHE A 91 8.35 17.38 -15.70
C PHE A 91 7.95 16.24 -14.75
N ILE A 92 7.19 15.27 -15.25
CA ILE A 92 6.63 14.17 -14.47
C ILE A 92 7.27 12.86 -14.89
N ASN A 93 7.73 12.12 -13.87
CA ASN A 93 8.17 10.75 -14.04
C ASN A 93 7.28 9.82 -13.21
N LEU A 94 6.72 8.81 -13.85
CA LEU A 94 5.96 7.73 -13.24
C LEU A 94 6.50 6.40 -13.77
N SER A 95 7.07 5.57 -12.90
CA SER A 95 7.73 4.32 -13.32
C SER A 95 7.68 3.25 -12.22
N PRO A 96 7.38 2.00 -12.57
CA PRO A 96 6.89 1.51 -13.87
C PRO A 96 5.43 1.92 -14.13
N LYS A 97 5.01 1.92 -15.40
CA LYS A 97 3.63 2.25 -15.81
C LYS A 97 2.73 1.02 -15.97
N SER A 98 3.25 -0.19 -15.91
CA SER A 98 2.47 -1.44 -16.00
C SER A 98 3.23 -2.62 -15.42
N GLY A 99 2.53 -3.73 -15.18
CA GLY A 99 3.14 -4.98 -14.69
C GLY A 99 3.72 -4.90 -13.28
N SER A 100 3.26 -3.95 -12.46
CA SER A 100 3.71 -3.77 -11.09
C SER A 100 2.58 -3.26 -10.21
N LEU A 101 2.53 -3.74 -8.97
CA LEU A 101 1.61 -3.25 -7.93
C LEU A 101 2.13 -1.99 -7.24
N THR A 102 3.32 -1.53 -7.61
CA THR A 102 3.93 -0.30 -7.10
C THR A 102 4.43 0.55 -8.25
N THR A 103 4.38 1.86 -8.08
CA THR A 103 4.99 2.82 -8.99
C THR A 103 5.62 3.97 -8.21
N THR A 104 6.62 4.60 -8.79
CA THR A 104 7.28 5.78 -8.21
C THR A 104 6.93 7.00 -9.04
N PHE A 105 6.44 8.02 -8.37
CA PHE A 105 6.14 9.33 -8.96
C PHE A 105 7.17 10.35 -8.49
N SER A 106 7.61 11.19 -9.41
CA SER A 106 8.36 12.41 -9.11
C SER A 106 7.99 13.52 -10.08
N CYS A 107 8.08 14.77 -9.62
CA CYS A 107 7.70 15.92 -10.41
C CYS A 107 8.66 17.09 -10.19
N GLY A 108 9.06 17.75 -11.27
CA GLY A 108 9.94 18.92 -11.28
C GLY A 108 9.21 20.26 -11.13
N MET A 109 7.92 20.25 -10.81
CA MET A 109 7.13 21.47 -10.63
C MET A 109 6.07 21.33 -9.56
N THR A 110 5.61 22.43 -8.99
CA THR A 110 4.52 22.45 -8.02
C THR A 110 3.17 22.22 -8.67
N GLY A 111 2.27 21.59 -7.94
CA GLY A 111 0.91 21.35 -8.41
C GLY A 111 0.20 20.25 -7.63
N THR A 112 -1.02 19.97 -8.04
CA THR A 112 -1.81 18.85 -7.54
C THR A 112 -1.98 17.84 -8.66
N PHE A 113 -1.63 16.59 -8.37
CA PHE A 113 -1.66 15.49 -9.31
C PHE A 113 -2.49 14.34 -8.74
N TYR A 114 -3.07 13.54 -9.62
CA TYR A 114 -3.80 12.33 -9.27
C TYR A 114 -3.06 11.13 -9.86
N ILE A 115 -2.70 10.20 -9.02
CA ILE A 115 -2.04 8.96 -9.42
C ILE A 115 -3.10 7.88 -9.52
N VAL A 116 -3.24 7.30 -10.70
CA VAL A 116 -4.34 6.41 -11.08
C VAL A 116 -3.79 5.03 -11.40
N ALA A 117 -4.38 3.98 -10.86
CA ALA A 117 -4.13 2.59 -11.25
C ALA A 117 -5.31 2.03 -12.04
N TYR A 118 -5.01 1.29 -13.11
CA TYR A 118 -5.96 0.56 -13.94
C TYR A 118 -5.68 -0.93 -13.79
N TYR A 119 -6.52 -1.62 -13.05
CA TYR A 119 -6.45 -3.07 -12.85
C TYR A 119 -7.54 -3.77 -13.67
N GLN A 120 -7.18 -4.84 -14.38
CA GLN A 120 -8.12 -5.59 -15.19
C GLN A 120 -8.10 -7.06 -14.76
N GLU A 121 -9.13 -7.46 -14.01
CA GLU A 121 -9.26 -8.83 -13.52
C GLU A 121 -9.41 -9.83 -14.68
N ASN A 122 -10.32 -9.54 -15.61
CA ASN A 122 -10.54 -10.31 -16.81
C ASN A 122 -10.51 -9.43 -18.05
N PRO A 123 -10.02 -9.92 -19.20
CA PRO A 123 -9.96 -9.14 -20.44
C PRO A 123 -11.32 -8.68 -20.98
N ILE A 124 -12.41 -9.32 -20.57
CA ILE A 124 -13.79 -9.03 -21.02
C ILE A 124 -14.43 -7.95 -20.13
N ASP A 125 -13.99 -7.86 -18.88
CA ASP A 125 -14.49 -6.88 -17.94
C ASP A 125 -13.78 -5.54 -18.14
N GLY A 126 -14.42 -4.46 -17.72
CA GLY A 126 -13.80 -3.15 -17.67
C GLY A 126 -12.64 -3.08 -16.69
N TYR A 127 -11.99 -1.94 -16.64
CA TYR A 127 -10.97 -1.69 -15.63
C TYR A 127 -11.61 -1.39 -14.27
N ILE A 128 -11.02 -1.97 -13.23
CA ILE A 128 -11.20 -1.53 -11.85
C ILE A 128 -10.17 -0.43 -11.63
N THR A 129 -10.62 0.76 -11.26
CA THR A 129 -9.74 1.93 -11.15
C THR A 129 -9.89 2.59 -9.80
N ASP A 130 -8.80 3.10 -9.29
CA ASP A 130 -8.78 4.00 -8.16
C ASP A 130 -7.67 5.03 -8.34
N PHE A 131 -7.74 6.12 -7.61
CA PHE A 131 -6.74 7.19 -7.65
C PHE A 131 -6.51 7.80 -6.27
N THR A 132 -5.35 8.39 -6.10
CA THR A 132 -5.02 9.19 -4.92
C THR A 132 -4.37 10.51 -5.32
N GLU A 133 -4.63 11.55 -4.53
CA GLU A 133 -4.08 12.88 -4.74
C GLU A 133 -2.66 12.98 -4.17
N VAL A 134 -1.78 13.65 -4.89
CA VAL A 134 -0.48 14.08 -4.41
C VAL A 134 -0.24 15.55 -4.70
N LYS A 135 0.22 16.29 -3.69
CA LYS A 135 0.56 17.70 -3.79
C LYS A 135 2.06 17.89 -3.84
N VAL A 136 2.55 18.55 -4.86
CA VAL A 136 3.96 18.90 -4.99
C VAL A 136 4.15 20.37 -4.60
N VAL A 137 5.03 20.60 -3.64
CA VAL A 137 5.30 21.95 -3.07
C VAL A 137 6.79 22.28 -3.21
N ASN A 138 7.14 23.53 -2.96
CA ASN A 138 8.54 24.01 -2.93
C ASN A 138 9.30 23.46 -1.72
#